data_f40f0d91f5064ebd108bf55aa379d743
#
_entry.id   f40f0d91f5064ebd108bf55aa379d743
#
_cell.length_a   1.000
_cell.length_b   1.000
_cell.length_c   1.000
_cell.angle_alpha   90.00
_cell.angle_beta   90.00
_cell.angle_gamma   90.00
#
_symmetry.space_group_name_H-M   'P 1'
#
loop_
_entity.id
_entity.type
_entity.pdbx_description
1 polymer ?
#
loop_
_entity_poly.entity_id
_entity_poly.type
_entity_poly.pdbx_seq_one_letter_code
_entity_poly.pdbx_strand_id
1 'polypeptide(L)'
;MNKNYEVVIIGGGIIGSAIAYYVSKSGRSVAIIEKNELASGTSSRCDGNILAIDKDPGFDSQMSLASQKLVDELSKELDHPFEYRAPGSILVCETEEEMLAAEKWVLRQKEAGLPFRMLDRQDIRQESPYFADDLLGGLECETDSTVNPYLLSFSLVEGAKKYGAHIFTHTEVNSLKKDGSGNFEIETSNGRFTAKNVVNAAGVWAPFIGQMVNVHVPIKPRKGHIIVASRQQPVGIRKVMEFGYLISKFGGKRKVDPLTEKYGVALVFEPTESQNFLIGSSREFVGFHTTSNLDVVKCIARRAIRFYPKMKDMMVIRNYAGLRPWTEDHLPIISHVEEVPGFYIAAGHEGDGISLAAITGKIIEELINEEPKTTIPIEPLRHDRFKKGVVHS
;
A
#
# COMPACT_ATOMS: atom_id res chain seq x y z
N MET A 1 14.21 -30.61 -12.02
CA MET A 1 14.60 -29.86 -13.22
C MET A 1 14.93 -28.45 -12.80
N ASN A 2 16.02 -27.89 -13.31
CA ASN A 2 16.38 -26.50 -13.07
C ASN A 2 15.47 -25.61 -13.95
N LYS A 3 14.79 -24.62 -13.36
CA LYS A 3 13.86 -23.71 -14.05
C LYS A 3 14.58 -22.38 -14.27
N ASN A 4 14.77 -21.98 -15.51
CA ASN A 4 15.55 -20.80 -15.90
C ASN A 4 14.64 -19.67 -16.37
N TYR A 5 14.83 -18.46 -15.82
CA TYR A 5 14.09 -17.25 -16.16
C TYR A 5 15.02 -16.04 -16.28
N GLU A 6 14.61 -15.04 -17.03
CA GLU A 6 15.33 -13.76 -17.02
C GLU A 6 15.09 -13.01 -15.71
N VAL A 7 13.87 -13.10 -15.16
CA VAL A 7 13.48 -12.41 -13.91
C VAL A 7 12.73 -13.37 -13.00
N VAL A 8 13.18 -13.47 -11.76
CA VAL A 8 12.46 -14.15 -10.67
C VAL A 8 12.03 -13.11 -9.63
N ILE A 9 10.74 -13.11 -9.32
CA ILE A 9 10.12 -12.23 -8.33
C ILE A 9 9.82 -13.06 -7.07
N ILE A 10 10.38 -12.65 -5.93
CA ILE A 10 10.17 -13.32 -4.65
C ILE A 10 9.07 -12.57 -3.89
N GLY A 11 7.90 -13.19 -3.79
CA GLY A 11 6.69 -12.66 -3.17
C GLY A 11 5.54 -12.45 -4.16
N GLY A 12 4.41 -13.11 -3.92
CA GLY A 12 3.18 -13.08 -4.71
C GLY A 12 2.12 -12.13 -4.15
N GLY A 13 2.51 -11.07 -3.43
CA GLY A 13 1.62 -9.98 -3.03
C GLY A 13 1.34 -9.02 -4.18
N ILE A 14 0.56 -7.96 -3.93
CA ILE A 14 0.18 -6.96 -4.95
C ILE A 14 1.39 -6.36 -5.68
N ILE A 15 2.49 -6.10 -4.97
CA ILE A 15 3.71 -5.53 -5.55
C ILE A 15 4.34 -6.54 -6.52
N GLY A 16 4.55 -7.79 -6.11
CA GLY A 16 5.08 -8.82 -6.99
C GLY A 16 4.18 -9.12 -8.18
N SER A 17 2.86 -9.08 -7.99
CA SER A 17 1.87 -9.24 -9.06
C SER A 17 1.97 -8.12 -10.11
N ALA A 18 2.10 -6.86 -9.67
CA ALA A 18 2.25 -5.72 -10.56
C ALA A 18 3.58 -5.78 -11.34
N ILE A 19 4.68 -6.11 -10.65
CA ILE A 19 5.99 -6.29 -11.31
C ILE A 19 5.91 -7.39 -12.35
N ALA A 20 5.32 -8.54 -12.03
CA ALA A 20 5.17 -9.65 -12.97
C ALA A 20 4.40 -9.23 -14.21
N TYR A 21 3.31 -8.48 -14.04
CA TYR A 21 2.51 -7.96 -15.15
C TYR A 21 3.34 -7.06 -16.08
N TYR A 22 3.96 -6.01 -15.56
CA TYR A 22 4.70 -5.05 -16.39
C TYR A 22 5.94 -5.68 -17.03
N VAL A 23 6.72 -6.46 -16.27
CA VAL A 23 7.94 -7.10 -16.78
C VAL A 23 7.64 -8.20 -17.82
N SER A 24 6.60 -9.01 -17.63
CA SER A 24 6.21 -10.00 -18.65
C SER A 24 5.63 -9.34 -19.89
N LYS A 25 4.86 -8.26 -19.74
CA LYS A 25 4.32 -7.47 -20.85
C LYS A 25 5.43 -6.85 -21.71
N SER A 26 6.60 -6.52 -21.13
CA SER A 26 7.78 -6.06 -21.89
C SER A 26 8.55 -7.20 -22.60
N GLY A 27 8.06 -8.44 -22.55
CA GLY A 27 8.61 -9.59 -23.28
C GLY A 27 9.67 -10.40 -22.51
N ARG A 28 9.89 -10.13 -21.22
CA ARG A 28 10.82 -10.91 -20.39
C ARG A 28 10.17 -12.20 -19.89
N SER A 29 10.97 -13.26 -19.77
CA SER A 29 10.54 -14.49 -19.09
C SER A 29 10.54 -14.29 -17.57
N VAL A 30 9.37 -14.45 -16.94
CA VAL A 30 9.13 -14.11 -15.52
C VAL A 30 8.63 -15.31 -14.74
N ALA A 31 9.13 -15.47 -13.51
CA ALA A 31 8.53 -16.35 -12.51
C ALA A 31 8.24 -15.58 -11.21
N ILE A 32 7.04 -15.81 -10.63
CA ILE A 32 6.75 -15.47 -9.22
C ILE A 32 6.98 -16.71 -8.37
N ILE A 33 7.72 -16.56 -7.28
CA ILE A 33 7.88 -17.57 -6.22
C ILE A 33 7.20 -17.03 -4.95
N GLU A 34 6.16 -17.72 -4.51
CA GLU A 34 5.38 -17.35 -3.32
C GLU A 34 5.31 -18.55 -2.35
N LYS A 35 5.63 -18.31 -1.08
CA LYS A 35 5.66 -19.37 -0.08
C LYS A 35 4.29 -19.92 0.31
N ASN A 36 3.26 -19.09 0.18
CA ASN A 36 1.88 -19.45 0.50
C ASN A 36 1.00 -19.29 -0.75
N GLU A 37 -0.25 -18.85 -0.58
CA GLU A 37 -1.13 -18.44 -1.66
C GLU A 37 -0.83 -17.01 -2.13
N LEU A 38 -1.21 -16.70 -3.35
CA LEU A 38 -1.13 -15.33 -3.87
C LEU A 38 -1.91 -14.37 -2.97
N ALA A 39 -1.38 -13.17 -2.81
CA ALA A 39 -1.94 -12.09 -2.01
C ALA A 39 -2.21 -12.44 -0.53
N SER A 40 -1.79 -13.59 0.00
CA SER A 40 -2.11 -14.07 1.35
C SER A 40 -1.43 -13.29 2.49
N GLY A 41 -0.48 -12.44 2.19
CA GLY A 41 0.24 -11.59 3.14
C GLY A 41 -0.53 -10.31 3.52
N THR A 42 0.15 -9.17 3.41
CA THR A 42 -0.43 -7.84 3.69
C THR A 42 -1.56 -7.49 2.72
N SER A 43 -1.47 -7.91 1.46
CA SER A 43 -2.40 -7.54 0.38
C SER A 43 -3.84 -8.02 0.60
N SER A 44 -4.06 -9.09 1.37
CA SER A 44 -5.41 -9.57 1.76
C SER A 44 -5.86 -9.07 3.13
N ARG A 45 -5.06 -8.24 3.78
CA ARG A 45 -5.31 -7.77 5.16
C ARG A 45 -5.26 -6.25 5.25
N CYS A 46 -5.67 -5.58 4.20
CA CYS A 46 -5.71 -4.13 4.07
C CYS A 46 -7.09 -3.68 3.54
N ASP A 47 -7.25 -2.41 3.40
CA ASP A 47 -8.32 -1.75 2.65
C ASP A 47 -7.88 -1.51 1.19
N GLY A 48 -8.80 -1.07 0.33
CA GLY A 48 -8.60 -0.97 -1.12
C GLY A 48 -8.24 0.43 -1.62
N ASN A 49 -7.46 1.17 -0.88
CA ASN A 49 -7.19 2.58 -1.15
C ASN A 49 -6.20 2.82 -2.28
N ILE A 50 -6.56 3.73 -3.19
CA ILE A 50 -5.70 4.33 -4.21
C ILE A 50 -5.77 5.85 -3.99
N LEU A 51 -4.96 6.36 -3.04
CA LEU A 51 -5.13 7.70 -2.48
C LEU A 51 -3.92 8.61 -2.74
N ALA A 52 -4.24 9.90 -2.95
CA ALA A 52 -3.32 11.03 -2.86
C ALA A 52 -3.61 11.92 -1.63
N ILE A 53 -4.83 11.87 -1.07
CA ILE A 53 -5.29 12.77 0.00
C ILE A 53 -4.43 12.72 1.27
N ASP A 54 -3.84 11.57 1.58
CA ASP A 54 -3.04 11.33 2.78
C ASP A 54 -1.53 11.29 2.54
N LYS A 55 -1.07 11.74 1.37
CA LYS A 55 0.33 11.77 0.98
C LYS A 55 0.98 13.11 1.32
N ASP A 56 2.26 13.08 1.71
CA ASP A 56 2.98 14.32 1.92
C ASP A 56 3.07 15.13 0.61
N PRO A 57 2.82 16.45 0.65
CA PRO A 57 2.89 17.28 -0.55
C PRO A 57 4.29 17.26 -1.20
N GLY A 58 4.33 17.02 -2.50
CA GLY A 58 5.55 16.93 -3.28
C GLY A 58 5.76 15.54 -3.89
N PHE A 59 6.90 14.91 -3.67
CA PHE A 59 7.25 13.64 -4.32
C PHE A 59 6.25 12.52 -4.05
N ASP A 60 5.85 12.33 -2.78
CA ASP A 60 4.93 11.26 -2.39
C ASP A 60 3.56 11.41 -3.06
N SER A 61 2.99 12.61 -3.06
CA SER A 61 1.72 12.88 -3.72
C SER A 61 1.82 12.78 -5.25
N GLN A 62 2.92 13.22 -5.87
CA GLN A 62 3.15 13.06 -7.31
C GLN A 62 3.31 11.59 -7.72
N MET A 63 4.01 10.79 -6.91
CA MET A 63 4.12 9.35 -7.13
C MET A 63 2.74 8.67 -7.06
N SER A 64 1.91 9.07 -6.10
CA SER A 64 0.53 8.56 -5.97
C SER A 64 -0.33 8.91 -7.17
N LEU A 65 -0.25 10.16 -7.68
CA LEU A 65 -0.97 10.55 -8.91
C LEU A 65 -0.51 9.76 -10.14
N ALA A 66 0.80 9.53 -10.28
CA ALA A 66 1.31 8.71 -11.36
C ALA A 66 0.75 7.28 -11.28
N SER A 67 0.69 6.72 -10.06
CA SER A 67 0.10 5.39 -9.84
C SER A 67 -1.41 5.36 -10.12
N GLN A 68 -2.17 6.38 -9.70
CA GLN A 68 -3.62 6.49 -9.99
C GLN A 68 -3.92 6.42 -11.49
N LYS A 69 -3.14 7.13 -12.32
CA LYS A 69 -3.28 7.08 -13.78
C LYS A 69 -3.06 5.67 -14.32
N LEU A 70 -2.01 4.99 -13.85
CA LEU A 70 -1.74 3.61 -14.26
C LEU A 70 -2.84 2.63 -13.81
N VAL A 71 -3.42 2.83 -12.62
CA VAL A 71 -4.54 2.00 -12.14
C VAL A 71 -5.80 2.23 -12.98
N ASP A 72 -6.09 3.47 -13.38
CA ASP A 72 -7.18 3.77 -14.31
C ASP A 72 -6.97 3.10 -15.68
N GLU A 73 -5.75 3.10 -16.20
CA GLU A 73 -5.38 2.38 -17.43
C GLU A 73 -5.57 0.85 -17.25
N LEU A 74 -5.08 0.29 -16.14
CA LEU A 74 -5.25 -1.13 -15.83
C LEU A 74 -6.73 -1.54 -15.70
N SER A 75 -7.60 -0.65 -15.22
CA SER A 75 -9.03 -0.92 -15.12
C SER A 75 -9.72 -1.15 -16.47
N LYS A 76 -9.12 -0.63 -17.54
CA LYS A 76 -9.58 -0.76 -18.94
C LYS A 76 -8.86 -1.87 -19.70
N GLU A 77 -7.65 -2.22 -19.26
CA GLU A 77 -6.76 -3.16 -19.96
C GLU A 77 -6.90 -4.59 -19.44
N LEU A 78 -7.09 -4.78 -18.13
CA LEU A 78 -7.18 -6.11 -17.54
C LEU A 78 -8.55 -6.73 -17.75
N ASP A 79 -8.60 -7.99 -18.21
CA ASP A 79 -9.87 -8.68 -18.51
C ASP A 79 -10.70 -9.03 -17.28
N HIS A 80 -10.03 -9.16 -16.12
CA HIS A 80 -10.70 -9.49 -14.87
C HIS A 80 -10.98 -8.22 -14.07
N PRO A 81 -12.25 -7.85 -13.82
CA PRO A 81 -12.58 -6.67 -13.06
C PRO A 81 -12.14 -6.78 -11.59
N PHE A 82 -11.68 -5.68 -11.04
CA PHE A 82 -11.17 -5.60 -9.66
C PHE A 82 -11.87 -4.55 -8.79
N GLU A 83 -13.16 -4.31 -9.09
CA GLU A 83 -14.04 -3.37 -8.36
C GLU A 83 -13.46 -1.94 -8.29
N TYR A 84 -12.84 -1.48 -9.38
CA TYR A 84 -12.31 -0.12 -9.46
C TYR A 84 -13.43 0.91 -9.46
N ARG A 85 -13.35 1.88 -8.54
CA ARG A 85 -14.28 3.00 -8.40
C ARG A 85 -13.49 4.26 -8.05
N ALA A 86 -13.81 5.39 -8.67
CA ALA A 86 -13.16 6.68 -8.45
C ALA A 86 -14.14 7.72 -7.89
N PRO A 87 -14.68 7.55 -6.67
CA PRO A 87 -15.63 8.50 -6.08
C PRO A 87 -14.95 9.70 -5.43
N GLY A 88 -13.63 9.73 -5.35
CA GLY A 88 -12.87 10.65 -4.51
C GLY A 88 -12.80 10.21 -3.04
N SER A 89 -12.12 11.00 -2.23
CA SER A 89 -11.99 10.78 -0.79
C SER A 89 -12.12 12.08 0.01
N ILE A 90 -12.39 11.95 1.32
CA ILE A 90 -12.60 13.07 2.22
C ILE A 90 -11.80 12.87 3.51
N LEU A 91 -11.13 13.93 3.98
CA LEU A 91 -10.62 14.07 5.34
C LEU A 91 -11.54 15.02 6.13
N VAL A 92 -12.09 14.56 7.24
CA VAL A 92 -13.03 15.33 8.08
C VAL A 92 -12.33 15.84 9.33
N CYS A 93 -12.60 17.11 9.68
CA CYS A 93 -12.01 17.82 10.81
C CYS A 93 -13.00 17.94 11.98
N GLU A 94 -12.51 17.68 13.20
CA GLU A 94 -13.26 17.79 14.45
C GLU A 94 -13.07 19.15 15.14
N THR A 95 -11.93 19.82 14.92
CA THR A 95 -11.52 21.02 15.65
C THR A 95 -11.10 22.15 14.71
N GLU A 96 -11.14 23.38 15.21
CA GLU A 96 -10.64 24.56 14.48
C GLU A 96 -9.13 24.44 14.17
N GLU A 97 -8.37 23.82 15.09
CA GLU A 97 -6.94 23.57 14.89
C GLU A 97 -6.72 22.64 13.68
N GLU A 98 -7.56 21.61 13.54
CA GLU A 98 -7.52 20.71 12.37
C GLU A 98 -7.95 21.41 11.07
N MET A 99 -8.96 22.29 11.11
CA MET A 99 -9.38 23.08 9.96
C MET A 99 -8.25 23.98 9.46
N LEU A 100 -7.58 24.71 10.36
CA LEU A 100 -6.42 25.55 10.02
C LEU A 100 -5.24 24.73 9.45
N ALA A 101 -5.03 23.53 9.96
CA ALA A 101 -4.01 22.63 9.41
C ALA A 101 -4.41 22.06 8.04
N ALA A 102 -5.70 21.76 7.84
CA ALA A 102 -6.26 21.32 6.58
C ALA A 102 -6.12 22.41 5.47
N GLU A 103 -6.36 23.67 5.78
CA GLU A 103 -6.15 24.80 4.85
C GLU A 103 -4.70 24.85 4.34
N LYS A 104 -3.73 24.76 5.26
CA LYS A 104 -2.31 24.72 4.93
C LYS A 104 -1.96 23.49 4.09
N TRP A 105 -2.55 22.34 4.42
CA TRP A 105 -2.36 21.11 3.67
C TRP A 105 -2.86 21.24 2.23
N VAL A 106 -4.09 21.74 2.06
CA VAL A 106 -4.70 21.99 0.73
C VAL A 106 -3.86 22.96 -0.09
N LEU A 107 -3.36 24.03 0.53
CA LEU A 107 -2.51 25.01 -0.17
C LEU A 107 -1.24 24.34 -0.73
N ARG A 108 -0.51 23.60 0.11
CA ARG A 108 0.70 22.88 -0.30
C ARG A 108 0.42 21.84 -1.39
N GLN A 109 -0.70 21.14 -1.32
CA GLN A 109 -1.10 20.14 -2.32
C GLN A 109 -1.44 20.82 -3.66
N LYS A 110 -2.12 21.96 -3.63
CA LYS A 110 -2.39 22.76 -4.85
C LYS A 110 -1.10 23.28 -5.50
N GLU A 111 -0.14 23.73 -4.70
CA GLU A 111 1.20 24.13 -5.18
C GLU A 111 1.92 22.96 -5.85
N ALA A 112 1.72 21.73 -5.38
CA ALA A 112 2.21 20.50 -6.00
C ALA A 112 1.37 20.03 -7.21
N GLY A 113 0.32 20.77 -7.61
CA GLY A 113 -0.51 20.50 -8.78
C GLY A 113 -1.65 19.50 -8.55
N LEU A 114 -2.04 19.23 -7.29
CA LEU A 114 -3.09 18.28 -6.97
C LEU A 114 -4.47 18.96 -6.82
N PRO A 115 -5.57 18.30 -7.21
CA PRO A 115 -6.93 18.83 -7.19
C PRO A 115 -7.58 18.69 -5.80
N PHE A 116 -7.05 19.41 -4.81
CA PHE A 116 -7.60 19.42 -3.46
C PHE A 116 -8.55 20.59 -3.26
N ARG A 117 -9.62 20.39 -2.50
CA ARG A 117 -10.60 21.43 -2.13
C ARG A 117 -10.91 21.38 -0.64
N MET A 118 -11.04 22.54 0.01
CA MET A 118 -11.61 22.64 1.35
C MET A 118 -13.12 22.40 1.28
N LEU A 119 -13.63 21.74 2.32
CA LEU A 119 -15.05 21.51 2.55
C LEU A 119 -15.48 22.23 3.82
N ASP A 120 -16.58 22.97 3.74
CA ASP A 120 -17.21 23.55 4.91
C ASP A 120 -18.18 22.57 5.58
N ARG A 121 -18.85 23.02 6.65
CA ARG A 121 -19.84 22.20 7.38
C ARG A 121 -21.04 21.83 6.52
N GLN A 122 -21.45 22.68 5.59
CA GLN A 122 -22.57 22.41 4.70
C GLN A 122 -22.18 21.35 3.67
N ASP A 123 -20.97 21.45 3.11
CA ASP A 123 -20.43 20.46 2.16
C ASP A 123 -20.41 19.06 2.77
N ILE A 124 -19.87 18.88 3.98
CA ILE A 124 -19.80 17.55 4.60
C ILE A 124 -21.19 16.99 4.98
N ARG A 125 -22.15 17.85 5.31
CA ARG A 125 -23.55 17.43 5.57
C ARG A 125 -24.25 16.97 4.29
N GLN A 126 -23.94 17.60 3.15
CA GLN A 126 -24.44 17.16 1.84
C GLN A 126 -23.85 15.82 1.43
N GLU A 127 -22.55 15.61 1.75
CA GLU A 127 -21.87 14.34 1.49
C GLU A 127 -22.49 13.17 2.26
N SER A 128 -22.76 13.35 3.55
CA SER A 128 -23.43 12.33 4.34
C SER A 128 -24.28 12.93 5.46
N PRO A 129 -25.59 12.67 5.47
CA PRO A 129 -26.48 13.11 6.57
C PRO A 129 -26.26 12.31 7.86
N TYR A 130 -25.34 11.33 7.85
CA TYR A 130 -25.05 10.48 9.01
C TYR A 130 -23.82 10.91 9.77
N PHE A 131 -23.09 11.91 9.30
CA PHE A 131 -22.00 12.53 10.06
C PHE A 131 -22.51 13.13 11.37
N ALA A 132 -21.66 13.18 12.38
CA ALA A 132 -21.94 13.89 13.63
C ALA A 132 -22.14 15.40 13.37
N ASP A 133 -23.14 15.99 14.03
CA ASP A 133 -23.56 17.38 13.78
C ASP A 133 -22.52 18.45 14.14
N ASP A 134 -21.57 18.11 15.00
CA ASP A 134 -20.53 19.01 15.50
C ASP A 134 -19.23 18.99 14.69
N LEU A 135 -19.15 18.21 13.60
CA LEU A 135 -18.02 18.24 12.68
C LEU A 135 -17.98 19.59 11.95
N LEU A 136 -16.77 20.11 11.74
CA LEU A 136 -16.58 21.49 11.29
C LEU A 136 -16.49 21.63 9.77
N GLY A 137 -15.94 20.63 9.10
CA GLY A 137 -15.64 20.64 7.68
C GLY A 137 -14.55 19.64 7.35
N GLY A 138 -13.72 19.94 6.37
CA GLY A 138 -12.65 19.05 5.97
C GLY A 138 -12.00 19.44 4.65
N LEU A 139 -11.49 18.44 3.97
CA LEU A 139 -10.95 18.59 2.62
C LEU A 139 -11.24 17.35 1.77
N GLU A 140 -11.20 17.50 0.46
CA GLU A 140 -11.38 16.39 -0.49
C GLU A 140 -10.27 16.32 -1.53
N CYS A 141 -10.07 15.10 -2.07
CA CYS A 141 -9.31 14.82 -3.28
C CYS A 141 -10.22 14.05 -4.25
N GLU A 142 -10.55 14.67 -5.39
CA GLU A 142 -11.49 14.09 -6.35
C GLU A 142 -10.91 12.93 -7.17
N THR A 143 -9.58 12.84 -7.28
CA THR A 143 -8.90 11.80 -8.07
C THR A 143 -8.74 10.48 -7.34
N ASP A 144 -9.00 10.46 -6.05
CA ASP A 144 -8.85 9.26 -5.23
C ASP A 144 -9.87 8.19 -5.61
N SER A 145 -9.42 6.94 -5.56
CA SER A 145 -10.20 5.79 -5.99
C SER A 145 -10.06 4.63 -5.00
N THR A 146 -10.86 3.60 -5.19
CA THR A 146 -10.82 2.35 -4.43
C THR A 146 -10.85 1.16 -5.36
N VAL A 147 -10.28 0.05 -4.89
CA VAL A 147 -10.27 -1.24 -5.57
C VAL A 147 -10.53 -2.36 -4.57
N ASN A 148 -10.80 -3.55 -5.05
CA ASN A 148 -10.65 -4.75 -4.24
C ASN A 148 -9.20 -5.23 -4.34
N PRO A 149 -8.38 -5.16 -3.27
CA PRO A 149 -6.96 -5.49 -3.34
C PRO A 149 -6.67 -6.92 -3.77
N TYR A 150 -7.54 -7.83 -3.37
CA TYR A 150 -7.44 -9.23 -3.69
C TYR A 150 -7.68 -9.46 -5.18
N LEU A 151 -8.78 -8.91 -5.70
CA LEU A 151 -9.12 -9.01 -7.12
C LEU A 151 -8.07 -8.33 -8.00
N LEU A 152 -7.56 -7.15 -7.61
CA LEU A 152 -6.49 -6.49 -8.35
C LEU A 152 -5.23 -7.34 -8.43
N SER A 153 -4.83 -7.98 -7.30
CA SER A 153 -3.65 -8.87 -7.29
C SER A 153 -3.83 -10.04 -8.26
N PHE A 154 -5.01 -10.68 -8.27
CA PHE A 154 -5.32 -11.77 -9.19
C PHE A 154 -5.42 -11.31 -10.64
N SER A 155 -6.07 -10.18 -10.91
CA SER A 155 -6.15 -9.60 -12.25
C SER A 155 -4.78 -9.35 -12.87
N LEU A 156 -3.85 -8.78 -12.09
CA LEU A 156 -2.47 -8.55 -12.52
C LEU A 156 -1.74 -9.87 -12.83
N VAL A 157 -1.92 -10.89 -11.99
CA VAL A 157 -1.33 -12.21 -12.19
C VAL A 157 -1.89 -12.90 -13.45
N GLU A 158 -3.21 -12.86 -13.63
CA GLU A 158 -3.82 -13.44 -14.86
C GLU A 158 -3.38 -12.67 -16.10
N GLY A 159 -3.24 -11.34 -16.02
CA GLY A 159 -2.61 -10.54 -17.08
C GLY A 159 -1.16 -10.95 -17.35
N ALA A 160 -0.35 -11.15 -16.31
CA ALA A 160 1.04 -11.61 -16.45
C ALA A 160 1.15 -12.99 -17.11
N LYS A 161 0.25 -13.93 -16.76
CA LYS A 161 0.20 -15.26 -17.38
C LYS A 161 -0.07 -15.20 -18.89
N LYS A 162 -0.88 -14.25 -19.37
CA LYS A 162 -1.10 -14.03 -20.80
C LYS A 162 0.18 -13.68 -21.55
N TYR A 163 1.10 -12.99 -20.85
CA TYR A 163 2.44 -12.67 -21.37
C TYR A 163 3.51 -13.73 -21.04
N GLY A 164 3.08 -14.93 -20.59
CA GLY A 164 3.97 -16.06 -20.36
C GLY A 164 4.63 -16.14 -18.98
N ALA A 165 4.19 -15.36 -18.01
CA ALA A 165 4.69 -15.48 -16.64
C ALA A 165 4.25 -16.80 -15.98
N HIS A 166 5.15 -17.42 -15.20
CA HIS A 166 4.88 -18.62 -14.43
C HIS A 166 4.76 -18.30 -12.94
N ILE A 167 3.81 -18.94 -12.28
CA ILE A 167 3.51 -18.70 -10.86
C ILE A 167 3.74 -19.98 -10.07
N PHE A 168 4.53 -19.88 -9.00
CA PHE A 168 4.88 -20.99 -8.11
C PHE A 168 4.47 -20.63 -6.69
N THR A 169 3.25 -21.01 -6.32
CA THR A 169 2.75 -20.94 -4.93
C THR A 169 3.28 -22.10 -4.09
N HIS A 170 3.13 -22.04 -2.78
CA HIS A 170 3.64 -23.03 -1.82
C HIS A 170 5.13 -23.37 -2.04
N THR A 171 5.89 -22.35 -2.47
CA THR A 171 7.29 -22.47 -2.84
C THR A 171 8.09 -21.43 -2.05
N GLU A 172 8.72 -21.85 -0.96
CA GLU A 172 9.53 -20.99 -0.11
C GLU A 172 10.97 -20.92 -0.59
N VAL A 173 11.53 -19.71 -0.68
CA VAL A 173 12.94 -19.49 -0.99
C VAL A 173 13.77 -19.77 0.26
N ASN A 174 14.68 -20.72 0.19
CA ASN A 174 15.54 -21.15 1.28
C ASN A 174 16.96 -20.58 1.16
N SER A 175 17.45 -20.36 -0.05
CA SER A 175 18.77 -19.84 -0.35
C SER A 175 18.78 -19.06 -1.66
N LEU A 176 19.53 -17.97 -1.67
CA LEU A 176 19.75 -17.13 -2.85
C LEU A 176 21.24 -16.80 -2.93
N LYS A 177 21.89 -17.19 -4.03
CA LYS A 177 23.34 -16.98 -4.23
C LYS A 177 23.62 -16.61 -5.68
N LYS A 178 24.65 -15.85 -5.93
CA LYS A 178 25.20 -15.67 -7.29
C LYS A 178 26.17 -16.79 -7.64
N ASP A 179 26.02 -17.32 -8.84
CA ASP A 179 26.96 -18.28 -9.44
C ASP A 179 28.17 -17.57 -10.06
N GLY A 180 29.13 -18.36 -10.56
CA GLY A 180 30.32 -17.83 -11.21
C GLY A 180 30.08 -17.13 -12.55
N SER A 181 28.89 -17.27 -13.15
CA SER A 181 28.48 -16.61 -14.39
C SER A 181 27.70 -15.30 -14.14
N GLY A 182 27.45 -14.98 -12.88
CA GLY A 182 26.71 -13.79 -12.46
C GLY A 182 25.19 -13.95 -12.39
N ASN A 183 24.66 -15.14 -12.65
CA ASN A 183 23.25 -15.47 -12.44
C ASN A 183 22.98 -15.81 -10.98
N PHE A 184 21.72 -15.70 -10.59
CA PHE A 184 21.26 -16.14 -9.26
C PHE A 184 20.86 -17.61 -9.31
N GLU A 185 21.37 -18.39 -8.36
CA GLU A 185 20.85 -19.72 -8.01
C GLU A 185 19.90 -19.56 -6.82
N ILE A 186 18.67 -20.05 -6.98
CA ILE A 186 17.59 -19.91 -6.01
C ILE A 186 17.15 -21.31 -5.60
N GLU A 187 17.46 -21.71 -4.38
CA GLU A 187 16.96 -22.95 -3.81
C GLU A 187 15.65 -22.71 -3.09
N THR A 188 14.67 -23.56 -3.37
CA THR A 188 13.34 -23.46 -2.78
C THR A 188 12.87 -24.78 -2.17
N SER A 189 11.77 -24.73 -1.42
CA SER A 189 11.10 -25.95 -0.92
C SER A 189 10.59 -26.86 -2.05
N ASN A 190 10.47 -26.37 -3.30
CA ASN A 190 9.90 -27.08 -4.44
C ASN A 190 10.80 -27.02 -5.69
N GLY A 191 12.10 -27.21 -5.50
CA GLY A 191 13.07 -27.27 -6.61
C GLY A 191 13.98 -26.05 -6.69
N ARG A 192 14.74 -25.99 -7.79
CA ARG A 192 15.74 -24.95 -8.03
C ARG A 192 15.37 -24.08 -9.22
N PHE A 193 15.71 -22.79 -9.11
CA PHE A 193 15.54 -21.80 -10.15
C PHE A 193 16.86 -21.10 -10.40
N THR A 194 17.02 -20.62 -11.63
CA THR A 194 18.12 -19.71 -11.99
C THR A 194 17.55 -18.46 -12.64
N ALA A 195 18.14 -17.31 -12.38
CA ALA A 195 17.69 -16.05 -12.94
C ALA A 195 18.84 -15.07 -13.17
N LYS A 196 18.74 -14.24 -14.22
CA LYS A 196 19.62 -13.09 -14.42
C LYS A 196 19.33 -11.98 -13.41
N ASN A 197 18.03 -11.75 -13.15
CA ASN A 197 17.53 -10.71 -12.25
C ASN A 197 16.63 -11.32 -11.19
N VAL A 198 16.76 -10.85 -9.95
CA VAL A 198 15.89 -11.21 -8.81
C VAL A 198 15.28 -9.95 -8.21
N VAL A 199 13.96 -9.93 -8.08
CA VAL A 199 13.24 -8.85 -7.42
C VAL A 199 12.72 -9.31 -6.06
N ASN A 200 13.18 -8.69 -5.01
CA ASN A 200 12.71 -8.90 -3.64
C ASN A 200 11.43 -8.08 -3.39
N ALA A 201 10.27 -8.69 -3.61
CA ALA A 201 8.93 -8.15 -3.36
C ALA A 201 8.25 -8.79 -2.14
N ALA A 202 9.05 -9.29 -1.19
CA ALA A 202 8.59 -10.10 -0.05
C ALA A 202 7.97 -9.29 1.12
N GLY A 203 7.62 -8.01 0.91
CA GLY A 203 6.93 -7.18 1.89
C GLY A 203 7.66 -7.11 3.23
N VAL A 204 6.99 -7.48 4.32
CA VAL A 204 7.60 -7.48 5.67
C VAL A 204 8.69 -8.55 5.85
N TRP A 205 8.78 -9.51 4.94
CA TRP A 205 9.84 -10.55 4.91
C TRP A 205 11.02 -10.17 4.02
N ALA A 206 11.00 -9.00 3.36
CA ALA A 206 12.08 -8.54 2.49
C ALA A 206 13.46 -8.50 3.19
N PRO A 207 13.58 -8.17 4.49
CA PRO A 207 14.86 -8.27 5.20
C PRO A 207 15.49 -9.65 5.19
N PHE A 208 14.70 -10.73 5.30
CA PHE A 208 15.22 -12.11 5.28
C PHE A 208 15.77 -12.49 3.90
N ILE A 209 15.10 -12.06 2.84
CA ILE A 209 15.59 -12.30 1.46
C ILE A 209 16.87 -11.49 1.22
N GLY A 210 16.92 -10.23 1.68
CA GLY A 210 18.12 -9.40 1.58
C GLY A 210 19.34 -10.02 2.29
N GLN A 211 19.13 -10.61 3.46
CA GLN A 211 20.20 -11.31 4.20
C GLN A 211 20.85 -12.46 3.41
N MET A 212 20.10 -13.14 2.55
CA MET A 212 20.62 -14.26 1.73
C MET A 212 21.71 -13.80 0.74
N VAL A 213 21.70 -12.51 0.40
CA VAL A 213 22.69 -11.87 -0.51
C VAL A 213 23.51 -10.78 0.20
N ASN A 214 23.54 -10.79 1.54
CA ASN A 214 24.26 -9.83 2.39
C ASN A 214 23.82 -8.36 2.20
N VAL A 215 22.55 -8.12 1.85
CA VAL A 215 21.95 -6.80 1.70
C VAL A 215 21.05 -6.51 2.91
N HIS A 216 21.34 -5.42 3.62
CA HIS A 216 20.49 -4.94 4.71
C HIS A 216 19.27 -4.21 4.15
N VAL A 217 18.06 -4.70 4.45
CA VAL A 217 16.79 -4.07 4.04
C VAL A 217 16.08 -3.54 5.29
N PRO A 218 16.02 -2.21 5.52
CA PRO A 218 15.58 -1.62 6.78
C PRO A 218 14.04 -1.52 6.88
N ILE A 219 13.37 -2.66 6.80
CA ILE A 219 11.90 -2.77 6.90
C ILE A 219 11.52 -3.43 8.21
N LYS A 220 10.51 -2.86 8.90
CA LYS A 220 9.93 -3.42 10.13
C LYS A 220 8.43 -3.69 9.94
N PRO A 221 7.89 -4.79 10.50
CA PRO A 221 6.45 -5.03 10.49
C PRO A 221 5.73 -4.07 11.44
N ARG A 222 4.75 -3.29 10.90
CA ARG A 222 3.87 -2.41 11.67
C ARG A 222 2.43 -2.90 11.55
N LYS A 223 1.89 -3.44 12.65
CA LYS A 223 0.54 -4.02 12.68
C LYS A 223 -0.54 -2.94 12.61
N GLY A 224 -1.57 -3.18 11.81
CA GLY A 224 -2.79 -2.40 11.76
C GLY A 224 -4.02 -3.30 11.79
N HIS A 225 -5.11 -2.80 12.41
CA HIS A 225 -6.37 -3.53 12.54
C HIS A 225 -7.44 -2.94 11.63
N ILE A 226 -8.32 -3.82 11.15
CA ILE A 226 -9.52 -3.48 10.40
C ILE A 226 -10.70 -4.23 10.99
N ILE A 227 -11.82 -3.51 11.16
CA ILE A 227 -13.14 -4.07 11.45
C ILE A 227 -13.90 -4.17 10.13
N VAL A 228 -14.53 -5.31 9.89
CA VAL A 228 -15.49 -5.49 8.81
C VAL A 228 -16.88 -5.39 9.41
N ALA A 229 -17.60 -4.32 9.06
CA ALA A 229 -18.97 -4.10 9.50
C ALA A 229 -19.97 -4.59 8.45
N SER A 230 -21.17 -4.97 8.91
CA SER A 230 -22.25 -5.46 8.04
C SER A 230 -22.74 -4.37 7.09
N ARG A 231 -23.35 -4.81 5.99
CA ARG A 231 -24.14 -3.95 5.11
C ARG A 231 -25.27 -3.28 5.89
N GLN A 232 -25.35 -1.97 5.79
CA GLN A 232 -26.44 -1.16 6.31
C GLN A 232 -26.79 -0.04 5.35
N GLN A 233 -27.64 0.90 5.76
CA GLN A 233 -27.97 2.11 5.00
C GLN A 233 -26.70 2.77 4.48
N PRO A 234 -26.67 3.21 3.22
CA PRO A 234 -25.46 3.82 2.66
C PRO A 234 -25.08 5.07 3.45
N VAL A 235 -23.88 5.05 4.02
CA VAL A 235 -23.30 6.17 4.78
C VAL A 235 -22.53 7.12 3.86
N GLY A 236 -22.61 6.90 2.56
CA GLY A 236 -21.82 7.53 1.51
C GLY A 236 -21.11 6.48 0.65
N ILE A 237 -20.56 6.91 -0.45
CA ILE A 237 -19.80 6.07 -1.39
C ILE A 237 -18.31 6.36 -1.36
N ARG A 238 -17.93 7.49 -0.79
CA ARG A 238 -16.54 7.95 -0.72
C ARG A 238 -15.81 7.33 0.45
N LYS A 239 -14.51 7.21 0.29
CA LYS A 239 -13.59 6.98 1.40
C LYS A 239 -13.61 8.19 2.34
N VAL A 240 -13.76 7.94 3.63
CA VAL A 240 -13.71 8.98 4.65
C VAL A 240 -12.63 8.66 5.69
N MET A 241 -11.82 9.64 6.01
CA MET A 241 -10.84 9.57 7.09
C MET A 241 -11.00 10.79 8.00
N GLU A 242 -10.64 10.65 9.28
CA GLU A 242 -10.47 11.82 10.14
C GLU A 242 -9.15 12.53 9.84
N PHE A 243 -9.10 13.86 9.94
CA PHE A 243 -7.85 14.61 9.72
C PHE A 243 -6.74 14.20 10.70
N GLY A 244 -7.12 13.79 11.91
CA GLY A 244 -6.19 13.20 12.88
C GLY A 244 -5.44 11.96 12.39
N TYR A 245 -5.86 11.33 11.29
CA TYR A 245 -5.12 10.26 10.63
C TYR A 245 -3.74 10.74 10.15
N LEU A 246 -3.66 11.93 9.53
CA LEU A 246 -2.39 12.53 9.08
C LEU A 246 -1.47 12.78 10.27
N ILE A 247 -2.01 13.34 11.36
CA ILE A 247 -1.24 13.56 12.58
C ILE A 247 -0.65 12.25 13.11
N SER A 248 -1.45 11.19 13.16
CA SER A 248 -1.00 9.86 13.60
C SER A 248 -0.02 9.20 12.63
N LYS A 249 -0.17 9.43 11.31
CA LYS A 249 0.70 8.89 10.26
C LYS A 249 2.11 9.46 10.38
N PHE A 250 2.22 10.76 10.58
CA PHE A 250 3.49 11.50 10.62
C PHE A 250 4.06 11.74 12.03
N GLY A 251 3.51 11.05 13.04
CA GLY A 251 4.08 11.03 14.41
C GLY A 251 3.72 12.23 15.28
N GLY A 252 2.70 13.03 14.92
CA GLY A 252 2.20 14.14 15.73
C GLY A 252 1.38 13.66 16.94
N LYS A 253 1.22 14.57 17.94
CA LYS A 253 0.37 14.34 19.12
C LYS A 253 -1.06 14.81 18.87
N ARG A 254 -2.03 14.05 19.39
CA ARG A 254 -3.46 14.33 19.28
C ARG A 254 -4.10 14.49 20.65
N LYS A 255 -5.15 15.30 20.72
CA LYS A 255 -6.01 15.41 21.92
C LYS A 255 -7.12 14.35 21.87
N VAL A 256 -6.74 13.08 22.09
CA VAL A 256 -7.66 11.93 22.13
C VAL A 256 -7.47 11.15 23.43
N ASP A 257 -8.32 10.15 23.68
CA ASP A 257 -8.13 9.30 24.87
C ASP A 257 -6.79 8.54 24.81
N PRO A 258 -6.20 8.20 25.98
CA PRO A 258 -4.85 7.61 26.04
C PRO A 258 -4.68 6.30 25.28
N LEU A 259 -5.73 5.48 25.16
CA LEU A 259 -5.65 4.21 24.41
C LEU A 259 -5.67 4.47 22.90
N THR A 260 -6.49 5.39 22.44
CA THR A 260 -6.53 5.84 21.04
C THR A 260 -5.15 6.39 20.62
N GLU A 261 -4.53 7.23 21.46
CA GLU A 261 -3.18 7.74 21.21
C GLU A 261 -2.13 6.60 21.22
N LYS A 262 -2.13 5.77 22.26
CA LYS A 262 -1.19 4.65 22.43
C LYS A 262 -1.13 3.74 21.22
N TYR A 263 -2.27 3.41 20.63
CA TYR A 263 -2.38 2.51 19.50
C TYR A 263 -2.39 3.21 18.14
N GLY A 264 -2.18 4.53 18.10
CA GLY A 264 -2.23 5.34 16.89
C GLY A 264 -3.53 5.15 16.10
N VAL A 265 -4.67 5.02 16.85
CA VAL A 265 -5.96 4.79 16.21
C VAL A 265 -6.47 6.07 15.58
N ALA A 266 -6.90 5.97 14.33
CA ALA A 266 -7.58 7.03 13.61
C ALA A 266 -8.63 6.43 12.68
N LEU A 267 -9.75 7.12 12.49
CA LEU A 267 -10.81 6.66 11.61
C LEU A 267 -10.34 6.62 10.17
N VAL A 268 -10.47 5.46 9.58
CA VAL A 268 -10.41 5.21 8.15
C VAL A 268 -11.63 4.38 7.81
N PHE A 269 -12.51 4.90 6.99
CA PHE A 269 -13.80 4.30 6.68
C PHE A 269 -13.94 4.12 5.18
N GLU A 270 -14.08 2.87 4.73
CA GLU A 270 -14.21 2.52 3.32
C GLU A 270 -15.47 1.72 3.06
N PRO A 271 -16.42 2.26 2.27
CA PRO A 271 -17.52 1.48 1.70
C PRO A 271 -16.99 0.56 0.61
N THR A 272 -17.28 -0.73 0.68
CA THR A 272 -16.95 -1.70 -0.37
C THR A 272 -18.05 -1.77 -1.44
N GLU A 273 -17.76 -2.40 -2.58
CA GLU A 273 -18.75 -2.68 -3.63
C GLU A 273 -19.94 -3.50 -3.09
N SER A 274 -19.68 -4.46 -2.21
CA SER A 274 -20.70 -5.26 -1.53
C SER A 274 -21.47 -4.49 -0.46
N GLN A 275 -21.23 -3.18 -0.30
CA GLN A 275 -21.83 -2.30 0.69
C GLN A 275 -21.56 -2.70 2.17
N ASN A 276 -20.53 -3.50 2.40
CA ASN A 276 -19.91 -3.65 3.69
C ASN A 276 -19.01 -2.45 3.97
N PHE A 277 -18.57 -2.31 5.22
CA PHE A 277 -17.63 -1.24 5.58
C PHE A 277 -16.35 -1.84 6.16
N LEU A 278 -15.23 -1.37 5.63
CA LEU A 278 -13.92 -1.59 6.24
C LEU A 278 -13.60 -0.37 7.11
N ILE A 279 -13.36 -0.61 8.40
CA ILE A 279 -13.14 0.46 9.38
C ILE A 279 -11.77 0.24 10.03
N GLY A 280 -10.86 1.14 9.81
CA GLY A 280 -9.51 1.18 10.40
C GLY A 280 -9.26 2.52 11.06
N SER A 281 -8.08 2.79 11.48
CA SER A 281 -6.93 1.90 11.50
C SER A 281 -6.17 2.04 12.82
N SER A 282 -5.10 1.29 12.99
CA SER A 282 -4.20 1.37 14.14
C SER A 282 -2.74 1.18 13.73
N ARG A 283 -1.81 1.42 14.67
CA ARG A 283 -0.37 1.32 14.43
C ARG A 283 0.34 0.76 15.66
N GLU A 284 0.92 -0.45 15.52
CA GLU A 284 1.65 -1.12 16.61
C GLU A 284 2.92 -1.79 16.08
N PHE A 285 4.04 -1.65 16.79
CA PHE A 285 5.27 -2.42 16.53
C PHE A 285 5.32 -3.61 17.49
N VAL A 286 4.83 -4.76 17.03
CA VAL A 286 4.70 -6.00 17.82
C VAL A 286 5.33 -7.22 17.12
N GLY A 287 6.31 -6.97 16.24
CA GLY A 287 6.91 -8.00 15.41
C GLY A 287 5.90 -8.61 14.44
N PHE A 288 5.97 -9.92 14.24
CA PHE A 288 5.12 -10.64 13.27
C PHE A 288 3.78 -11.13 13.84
N HIS A 289 3.36 -10.65 15.01
CA HIS A 289 2.09 -11.03 15.62
C HIS A 289 0.90 -10.40 14.91
N THR A 290 0.00 -11.23 14.36
CA THR A 290 -1.22 -10.81 13.65
C THR A 290 -2.50 -11.04 14.45
N THR A 291 -2.41 -11.52 15.68
CA THR A 291 -3.57 -11.69 16.57
C THR A 291 -4.22 -10.33 16.85
N SER A 292 -5.53 -10.27 16.74
CA SER A 292 -6.29 -9.05 17.01
C SER A 292 -6.24 -8.67 18.48
N ASN A 293 -6.09 -7.37 18.74
CA ASN A 293 -6.16 -6.78 20.07
C ASN A 293 -7.55 -6.15 20.26
N LEU A 294 -8.34 -6.66 21.21
CA LEU A 294 -9.72 -6.21 21.45
C LEU A 294 -9.77 -4.75 21.92
N ASP A 295 -8.77 -4.25 22.63
CA ASP A 295 -8.74 -2.84 23.06
C ASP A 295 -8.56 -1.92 21.84
N VAL A 296 -7.74 -2.32 20.87
CA VAL A 296 -7.60 -1.60 19.61
C VAL A 296 -8.91 -1.61 18.83
N VAL A 297 -9.56 -2.77 18.73
CA VAL A 297 -10.87 -2.91 18.05
C VAL A 297 -11.92 -2.00 18.69
N LYS A 298 -11.98 -1.94 20.03
CA LYS A 298 -12.88 -1.01 20.77
C LYS A 298 -12.55 0.45 20.49
N CYS A 299 -11.27 0.83 20.42
CA CYS A 299 -10.87 2.20 20.10
C CYS A 299 -11.30 2.58 18.67
N ILE A 300 -11.08 1.69 17.67
CA ILE A 300 -11.53 1.91 16.30
C ILE A 300 -13.06 2.09 16.24
N ALA A 301 -13.82 1.21 16.91
CA ALA A 301 -15.27 1.31 16.95
C ALA A 301 -15.74 2.63 17.60
N ARG A 302 -15.10 3.09 18.68
CA ARG A 302 -15.41 4.39 19.31
C ARG A 302 -15.14 5.55 18.35
N ARG A 303 -14.03 5.52 17.60
CA ARG A 303 -13.75 6.55 16.59
C ARG A 303 -14.78 6.53 15.46
N ALA A 304 -15.21 5.36 15.01
CA ALA A 304 -16.26 5.24 14.01
C ALA A 304 -17.59 5.85 14.51
N ILE A 305 -18.00 5.55 15.74
CA ILE A 305 -19.22 6.12 16.38
C ILE A 305 -19.09 7.63 16.58
N ARG A 306 -17.89 8.15 16.87
CA ARG A 306 -17.65 9.59 17.02
C ARG A 306 -17.95 10.36 15.73
N PHE A 307 -17.59 9.83 14.58
CA PHE A 307 -17.86 10.46 13.29
C PHE A 307 -19.21 10.10 12.69
N TYR A 308 -19.68 8.90 12.95
CA TYR A 308 -20.96 8.36 12.48
C TYR A 308 -21.76 7.78 13.65
N PRO A 309 -22.53 8.59 14.41
CA PRO A 309 -23.23 8.13 15.62
C PRO A 309 -24.13 6.92 15.44
N LYS A 310 -24.73 6.73 14.25
CA LYS A 310 -25.54 5.55 13.92
C LYS A 310 -24.74 4.24 13.85
N MET A 311 -23.41 4.28 13.76
CA MET A 311 -22.59 3.07 13.77
C MET A 311 -22.60 2.32 15.10
N LYS A 312 -23.14 2.91 16.17
CA LYS A 312 -23.36 2.20 17.46
C LYS A 312 -24.24 0.95 17.30
N ASP A 313 -25.12 0.94 16.30
CA ASP A 313 -26.08 -0.14 16.02
C ASP A 313 -25.58 -1.11 14.95
N MET A 314 -24.37 -0.91 14.42
CA MET A 314 -23.79 -1.76 13.39
C MET A 314 -23.28 -3.08 13.92
N MET A 315 -23.53 -4.14 13.19
CA MET A 315 -22.96 -5.46 13.50
C MET A 315 -21.56 -5.60 12.92
N VAL A 316 -20.63 -6.05 13.74
CA VAL A 316 -19.29 -6.44 13.31
C VAL A 316 -19.34 -7.87 12.80
N ILE A 317 -19.01 -8.09 11.53
CA ILE A 317 -18.90 -9.41 10.92
C ILE A 317 -17.64 -10.10 11.39
N ARG A 318 -16.51 -9.38 11.33
CA ARG A 318 -15.20 -9.87 11.78
C ARG A 318 -14.23 -8.69 11.98
N ASN A 319 -13.09 -8.98 12.57
CA ASN A 319 -11.93 -8.11 12.55
C ASN A 319 -10.70 -8.92 12.15
N TYR A 320 -9.70 -8.24 11.63
CA TYR A 320 -8.41 -8.84 11.29
C TYR A 320 -7.29 -7.82 11.44
N ALA A 321 -6.05 -8.31 11.46
CA ALA A 321 -4.87 -7.47 11.49
C ALA A 321 -3.90 -7.86 10.37
N GLY A 322 -3.27 -6.86 9.78
CA GLY A 322 -2.21 -6.99 8.76
C GLY A 322 -0.91 -6.37 9.23
N LEU A 323 0.20 -6.78 8.63
CA LEU A 323 1.53 -6.25 8.89
C LEU A 323 1.96 -5.36 7.72
N ARG A 324 2.06 -4.06 7.95
CA ARG A 324 2.58 -3.11 6.96
C ARG A 324 4.11 -3.17 6.94
N PRO A 325 4.75 -3.25 5.77
CA PRO A 325 6.20 -3.16 5.64
C PRO A 325 6.64 -1.68 5.81
N TRP A 326 6.96 -1.30 7.03
CA TRP A 326 7.28 0.08 7.41
C TRP A 326 8.76 0.39 7.20
N THR A 327 9.06 1.56 6.65
CA THR A 327 10.36 2.21 6.55
C THR A 327 10.38 3.48 7.40
N GLU A 328 11.56 3.90 7.87
CA GLU A 328 11.67 5.04 8.80
C GLU A 328 11.30 6.38 8.15
N ASP A 329 11.56 6.53 6.86
CA ASP A 329 11.26 7.73 6.07
C ASP A 329 9.90 7.69 5.37
N HIS A 330 9.10 6.66 5.60
CA HIS A 330 7.77 6.44 5.03
C HIS A 330 7.72 6.25 3.51
N LEU A 331 8.86 6.20 2.81
CA LEU A 331 8.92 5.91 1.38
C LEU A 331 9.28 4.45 1.12
N PRO A 332 8.76 3.82 0.06
CA PRO A 332 9.15 2.47 -0.32
C PRO A 332 10.61 2.44 -0.84
N ILE A 333 11.20 1.26 -0.83
CA ILE A 333 12.46 0.99 -1.51
C ILE A 333 12.12 0.37 -2.86
N ILE A 334 12.43 1.10 -3.94
CA ILE A 334 12.24 0.64 -5.32
C ILE A 334 13.51 0.97 -6.09
N SER A 335 14.45 0.03 -6.10
CA SER A 335 15.75 0.24 -6.74
C SER A 335 16.49 -1.06 -7.02
N HIS A 336 17.47 -1.01 -7.91
CA HIS A 336 18.55 -1.99 -7.95
C HIS A 336 19.47 -1.81 -6.74
N VAL A 337 20.23 -2.83 -6.41
CA VAL A 337 21.26 -2.83 -5.37
C VAL A 337 22.63 -2.87 -6.07
N GLU A 338 23.38 -1.78 -5.97
CA GLU A 338 24.65 -1.63 -6.71
C GLU A 338 25.69 -2.70 -6.35
N GLU A 339 25.74 -3.11 -5.07
CA GLU A 339 26.67 -4.13 -4.58
C GLU A 339 26.33 -5.54 -5.05
N VAL A 340 25.10 -5.75 -5.51
CA VAL A 340 24.61 -7.06 -6.00
C VAL A 340 23.91 -6.85 -7.35
N PRO A 341 24.65 -6.65 -8.45
CA PRO A 341 24.07 -6.40 -9.76
C PRO A 341 23.02 -7.45 -10.15
N GLY A 342 21.86 -7.02 -10.66
CA GLY A 342 20.72 -7.87 -10.94
C GLY A 342 19.81 -8.18 -9.75
N PHE A 343 20.13 -7.69 -8.54
CA PHE A 343 19.22 -7.75 -7.38
C PHE A 343 18.49 -6.44 -7.22
N TYR A 344 17.15 -6.52 -7.13
CA TYR A 344 16.26 -5.39 -6.97
C TYR A 344 15.45 -5.54 -5.69
N ILE A 345 15.09 -4.41 -5.08
CA ILE A 345 14.17 -4.36 -3.94
C ILE A 345 12.93 -3.58 -4.35
N ALA A 346 11.76 -4.14 -4.08
CA ALA A 346 10.47 -3.51 -4.26
C ALA A 346 9.59 -3.80 -3.03
N ALA A 347 9.84 -3.10 -1.93
CA ALA A 347 9.20 -3.34 -0.63
C ALA A 347 9.22 -2.06 0.23
N GLY A 348 8.58 -2.11 1.41
CA GLY A 348 8.58 -0.95 2.31
C GLY A 348 7.46 0.04 2.08
N HIS A 349 6.43 -0.33 1.33
CA HIS A 349 5.30 0.54 0.95
C HIS A 349 4.35 0.90 2.09
N GLU A 350 4.59 0.43 3.29
CA GLU A 350 3.76 0.62 4.47
C GLU A 350 2.25 0.35 4.22
N GLY A 351 1.40 1.35 4.45
CA GLY A 351 -0.05 1.29 4.17
C GLY A 351 -0.42 1.60 2.72
N ASP A 352 0.55 1.98 1.89
CA ASP A 352 0.33 2.53 0.56
C ASP A 352 0.60 1.52 -0.57
N GLY A 353 0.86 0.25 -0.23
CA GLY A 353 1.25 -0.76 -1.22
C GLY A 353 0.22 -1.02 -2.32
N ILE A 354 -1.08 -0.94 -2.01
CA ILE A 354 -2.15 -1.07 -3.02
C ILE A 354 -2.12 0.15 -3.94
N SER A 355 -2.06 1.35 -3.37
CA SER A 355 -2.00 2.63 -4.08
C SER A 355 -0.81 2.72 -5.04
N LEU A 356 0.34 2.21 -4.62
CA LEU A 356 1.61 2.37 -5.33
C LEU A 356 2.02 1.14 -6.16
N ALA A 357 1.17 0.09 -6.22
CA ALA A 357 1.54 -1.15 -6.90
C ALA A 357 1.82 -0.96 -8.40
N ALA A 358 0.96 -0.20 -9.08
CA ALA A 358 1.07 -0.01 -10.53
C ALA A 358 2.37 0.75 -10.89
N ILE A 359 2.64 1.87 -10.21
CA ILE A 359 3.87 2.64 -10.46
C ILE A 359 5.13 1.86 -10.05
N THR A 360 5.06 1.05 -8.99
CA THR A 360 6.18 0.19 -8.58
C THR A 360 6.49 -0.86 -9.65
N GLY A 361 5.43 -1.50 -10.17
CA GLY A 361 5.59 -2.47 -11.28
C GLY A 361 6.24 -1.84 -12.50
N LYS A 362 5.79 -0.64 -12.88
CA LYS A 362 6.32 0.11 -14.02
C LYS A 362 7.78 0.50 -13.82
N ILE A 363 8.13 1.06 -12.66
CA ILE A 363 9.53 1.45 -12.35
C ILE A 363 10.47 0.23 -12.38
N ILE A 364 10.08 -0.89 -11.79
CA ILE A 364 10.94 -2.10 -11.80
C ILE A 364 11.10 -2.63 -13.23
N GLU A 365 10.07 -2.57 -14.05
CA GLU A 365 10.15 -2.92 -15.47
C GLU A 365 11.15 -2.02 -16.20
N GLU A 366 11.06 -0.69 -16.03
CA GLU A 366 11.97 0.30 -16.60
C GLU A 366 13.42 0.07 -16.15
N LEU A 367 13.66 -0.22 -14.88
CA LEU A 367 14.99 -0.51 -14.34
C LEU A 367 15.57 -1.81 -14.88
N ILE A 368 14.78 -2.87 -15.04
CA ILE A 368 15.23 -4.16 -15.62
C ILE A 368 15.55 -4.02 -17.11
N ASN A 369 14.82 -3.16 -17.81
CA ASN A 369 15.04 -2.89 -19.24
C ASN A 369 16.11 -1.81 -19.48
N GLU A 370 16.73 -1.29 -18.42
CA GLU A 370 17.78 -0.26 -18.48
C GLU A 370 17.30 1.00 -19.26
N GLU A 371 16.02 1.36 -19.06
CA GLU A 371 15.46 2.56 -19.68
C GLU A 371 16.22 3.81 -19.22
N PRO A 372 16.52 4.74 -20.14
CA PRO A 372 17.34 5.93 -19.83
C PRO A 372 16.64 6.88 -18.85
N LYS A 373 15.34 6.75 -18.69
CA LYS A 373 14.53 7.59 -17.80
C LYS A 373 13.32 6.79 -17.27
N THR A 374 13.13 6.82 -15.97
CA THR A 374 11.96 6.24 -15.32
C THR A 374 10.75 7.19 -15.33
N THR A 375 9.55 6.64 -15.21
CA THR A 375 8.28 7.39 -15.18
C THR A 375 8.26 8.49 -14.13
N ILE A 376 8.90 8.25 -12.98
CA ILE A 376 9.15 9.26 -11.93
C ILE A 376 10.62 9.17 -11.51
N PRO A 377 11.22 10.24 -10.92
CA PRO A 377 12.55 10.18 -10.34
C PRO A 377 12.65 9.07 -9.27
N ILE A 378 13.72 8.27 -9.29
CA ILE A 378 13.90 7.15 -8.35
C ILE A 378 14.86 7.47 -7.20
N GLU A 379 15.55 8.59 -7.23
CA GLU A 379 16.54 8.96 -6.22
C GLU A 379 15.98 8.87 -4.79
N PRO A 380 14.74 9.37 -4.49
CA PRO A 380 14.16 9.24 -3.15
C PRO A 380 13.80 7.80 -2.77
N LEU A 381 13.73 6.87 -3.74
CA LEU A 381 13.32 5.48 -3.56
C LEU A 381 14.50 4.50 -3.48
N ARG A 382 15.72 4.99 -3.68
CA ARG A 382 16.93 4.16 -3.74
C ARG A 382 17.22 3.52 -2.37
N HIS A 383 17.71 2.29 -2.40
CA HIS A 383 18.11 1.54 -1.20
C HIS A 383 19.29 2.22 -0.45
N ASP A 384 20.23 2.80 -1.19
CA ASP A 384 21.44 3.42 -0.63
C ASP A 384 21.18 4.68 0.22
N ARG A 385 19.96 5.29 0.14
CA ARG A 385 19.57 6.40 1.01
C ARG A 385 19.59 6.06 2.51
N PHE A 386 19.58 4.77 2.86
CA PHE A 386 19.73 4.30 4.24
C PHE A 386 21.19 4.02 4.66
N LYS A 387 22.15 4.20 3.77
CA LYS A 387 23.57 4.08 4.12
C LYS A 387 24.00 5.33 4.87
N LYS A 388 24.54 5.14 6.09
CA LYS A 388 25.08 6.26 6.88
C LYS A 388 26.21 6.94 6.09
N GLY A 389 26.03 8.23 5.75
CA GLY A 389 27.05 9.06 5.12
C GLY A 389 26.77 9.48 3.68
N VAL A 390 25.70 9.07 3.05
CA VAL A 390 25.29 9.59 1.74
C VAL A 390 24.48 10.86 1.98
N VAL A 391 25.14 12.02 1.90
CA VAL A 391 24.47 13.32 1.80
C VAL A 391 24.07 13.47 0.34
N HIS A 392 22.79 13.28 0.03
CA HIS A 392 22.26 13.66 -1.28
C HIS A 392 22.26 15.21 -1.36
N SER A 393 23.17 15.76 -2.16
CA SER A 393 23.27 17.20 -2.49
C SER A 393 22.20 17.61 -3.48
#